data_0dceabd95f86fe6a12ce8bd50ac02536
#
_entry.id   0dceabd95f86fe6a12ce8bd50ac02536
#
_cell.length_a   1.000
_cell.length_b   1.000
_cell.length_c   1.000
_cell.angle_alpha   90.00
_cell.angle_beta   90.00
_cell.angle_gamma   90.00
#
_symmetry.space_group_name_H-M   'P 1'
#
loop_
_entity.id
_entity.type
_entity.pdbx_description
1 polymer ?
#
loop_
_entity_poly.entity_id
_entity_poly.type
_entity_poly.pdbx_seq_one_letter_code
_entity_poly.pdbx_strand_id
1 'polypeptide(L)'
;MMYIIYITITEAHMLYLADDKKTNYVIVYRKDHTDSEKTAAEELATYLEKITGANFPVVTDDASAEKHEIVVGFCDRPGCKAQKKLGDDGYTIKVSGERLLILGSAVRGALYGVYTFLEKYCGCRFFTKDFEKVPTVERTLYVDSNIDLTEIPVFEYRNVYWYSFMNDEMICAKQKINGGMGHPITDKIGGGVHYNGGFCHTIPELAETGNIWDMPCLMDEDIYQTTLKNVRAKLRAEPDKKIISISQVDGNNGECSCDKCRAVFEEEGSHIGTLIRFINRIKEDIRDEFPDVVLDTLAYQYTRKPPEKTKPHDGMIVRLCNVESCFRHPIENVCHEVDPAFGSFPENLRKWSKICKRLYIWDYTTNFTNMSTIFPNLMALRPNMKLYADTGVVGVFSQGNSTDFNGELGELRAYLLAKLQWNPYMGEAEYRLHMQEFCENYYGEGGKYILRYIDMIHDCSEDSHMNMYFDNSANIISMKGYKDHLTGCFAFYDKASELFDKAEAETWGAKNKSAYTNVRRSRISLHNYYNFVLKSAKENFENEEDKLMIERAIVENNREHFILMRECDVKENREFHRLDFSEVPDFTTYPMQW
;
A
#
# COMPACT_ATOMS: atom_id res chain seq x y z
N MET A 1 -9.72 16.15 25.74
CA MET A 1 -9.21 17.49 26.17
C MET A 1 -8.01 17.77 25.30
N MET A 2 -8.25 18.41 24.18
CA MET A 2 -7.25 18.70 23.13
C MET A 2 -6.39 19.85 23.62
N TYR A 3 -5.13 19.61 23.91
CA TYR A 3 -4.14 20.69 24.08
C TYR A 3 -3.82 21.23 22.67
N ILE A 4 -4.57 22.25 22.26
CA ILE A 4 -4.13 23.12 21.17
C ILE A 4 -2.98 23.93 21.76
N ILE A 5 -1.77 23.57 21.39
CA ILE A 5 -0.60 24.43 21.63
C ILE A 5 -0.80 25.62 20.66
N TYR A 6 -1.37 26.71 21.14
CA TYR A 6 -1.28 28.01 20.48
C TYR A 6 0.19 28.43 20.59
N ILE A 7 0.99 28.09 19.60
CA ILE A 7 2.23 28.84 19.35
C ILE A 7 1.73 30.19 18.87
N THR A 8 1.92 31.22 19.70
CA THR A 8 1.71 32.60 19.29
C THR A 8 2.77 32.95 18.25
N ILE A 9 2.47 32.65 16.96
CA ILE A 9 3.29 33.08 15.82
C ILE A 9 3.06 34.60 15.76
N THR A 10 4.08 35.37 16.06
CA THR A 10 4.02 36.85 15.90
C THR A 10 3.98 37.15 14.40
N GLU A 11 3.24 38.20 13.98
CA GLU A 11 3.13 38.63 12.57
C GLU A 11 4.49 38.77 11.84
N ALA A 12 5.56 38.99 12.60
CA ALA A 12 6.94 39.10 12.10
C ALA A 12 7.50 37.81 11.48
N HIS A 13 6.84 36.64 11.65
CA HIS A 13 7.29 35.33 11.16
C HIS A 13 6.34 34.69 10.16
N MET A 14 5.52 35.51 9.45
CA MET A 14 4.58 35.01 8.46
C MET A 14 4.94 35.42 7.05
N LEU A 15 4.92 34.46 6.12
CA LEU A 15 4.99 34.71 4.69
C LEU A 15 3.57 34.65 4.11
N TYR A 16 3.08 35.78 3.64
CA TYR A 16 1.72 35.95 3.12
C TYR A 16 1.69 35.62 1.63
N LEU A 17 1.13 34.46 1.26
CA LEU A 17 1.09 33.99 -0.12
C LEU A 17 -0.08 34.57 -0.92
N ALA A 18 -1.21 34.82 -0.28
CA ALA A 18 -2.36 35.47 -0.89
C ALA A 18 -3.18 36.23 0.17
N ASP A 19 -3.82 37.33 -0.23
CA ASP A 19 -4.77 38.11 0.58
C ASP A 19 -5.91 38.64 -0.31
N ASP A 20 -7.15 38.54 0.17
CA ASP A 20 -8.36 38.99 -0.51
C ASP A 20 -8.42 38.56 -1.99
N LYS A 21 -8.20 37.25 -2.25
CA LYS A 21 -8.17 36.63 -3.59
C LYS A 21 -7.13 37.22 -4.55
N LYS A 22 -6.06 37.80 -4.02
CA LYS A 22 -4.94 38.35 -4.80
C LYS A 22 -3.62 37.81 -4.28
N THR A 23 -2.65 37.73 -5.16
CA THR A 23 -1.27 37.37 -4.83
C THR A 23 -0.27 38.24 -5.58
N ASN A 24 0.88 38.48 -4.98
CA ASN A 24 2.04 39.05 -5.63
C ASN A 24 3.06 37.96 -6.00
N TYR A 25 2.77 36.69 -5.69
CA TYR A 25 3.67 35.57 -5.96
C TYR A 25 3.50 35.07 -7.37
N VAL A 26 4.64 34.67 -7.96
CA VAL A 26 4.74 33.88 -9.19
C VAL A 26 5.36 32.54 -8.87
N ILE A 27 4.86 31.48 -9.49
CA ILE A 27 5.45 30.15 -9.40
C ILE A 27 6.50 30.01 -10.49
N VAL A 28 7.73 29.64 -10.09
CA VAL A 28 8.88 29.58 -10.98
C VAL A 28 9.43 28.16 -11.02
N TYR A 29 9.63 27.62 -12.22
CA TYR A 29 10.32 26.34 -12.43
C TYR A 29 11.33 26.48 -13.57
N ARG A 30 12.21 25.49 -13.79
CA ARG A 30 13.27 25.64 -14.78
C ARG A 30 12.74 25.58 -16.22
N LYS A 31 13.39 26.28 -17.14
CA LYS A 31 13.05 26.31 -18.57
C LYS A 31 13.19 24.94 -19.24
N ASP A 32 14.31 24.26 -18.98
CA ASP A 32 14.60 22.91 -19.53
C ASP A 32 14.01 21.85 -18.59
N HIS A 33 12.72 21.97 -18.29
CA HIS A 33 12.00 21.14 -17.35
C HIS A 33 11.71 19.72 -17.86
N THR A 34 11.46 18.79 -16.92
CA THR A 34 10.76 17.53 -17.19
C THR A 34 9.24 17.72 -17.12
N ASP A 35 8.47 16.77 -17.63
CA ASP A 35 7.01 16.80 -17.51
C ASP A 35 6.56 16.80 -16.03
N SER A 36 7.30 16.11 -15.16
CA SER A 36 7.03 16.07 -13.72
C SER A 36 7.22 17.44 -13.04
N GLU A 37 8.27 18.19 -13.38
CA GLU A 37 8.47 19.55 -12.85
C GLU A 37 7.41 20.52 -13.32
N LYS A 38 6.99 20.43 -14.58
CA LYS A 38 5.86 21.19 -15.11
C LYS A 38 4.57 20.85 -14.38
N THR A 39 4.26 19.55 -14.24
CA THR A 39 3.10 19.08 -13.47
C THR A 39 3.14 19.62 -12.04
N ALA A 40 4.30 19.60 -11.38
CA ALA A 40 4.45 20.12 -10.02
C ALA A 40 4.08 21.61 -9.91
N ALA A 41 4.54 22.44 -10.86
CA ALA A 41 4.23 23.88 -10.88
C ALA A 41 2.74 24.15 -11.18
N GLU A 42 2.17 23.42 -12.14
CA GLU A 42 0.76 23.56 -12.54
C GLU A 42 -0.21 23.06 -11.43
N GLU A 43 0.11 21.93 -10.78
CA GLU A 43 -0.65 21.42 -9.63
C GLU A 43 -0.61 22.39 -8.46
N LEU A 44 0.56 22.96 -8.14
CA LEU A 44 0.68 23.97 -7.08
C LEU A 44 -0.21 25.19 -7.37
N ALA A 45 -0.16 25.72 -8.58
CA ALA A 45 -1.01 26.86 -8.99
C ALA A 45 -2.50 26.52 -8.85
N THR A 46 -2.89 25.35 -9.36
CA THR A 46 -4.28 24.87 -9.33
C THR A 46 -4.82 24.75 -7.90
N TYR A 47 -4.04 24.14 -7.01
CA TYR A 47 -4.48 23.98 -5.61
C TYR A 47 -4.47 25.29 -4.84
N LEU A 48 -3.46 26.14 -5.04
CA LEU A 48 -3.44 27.47 -4.42
C LEU A 48 -4.62 28.33 -4.88
N GLU A 49 -5.01 28.28 -6.15
CA GLU A 49 -6.19 28.95 -6.66
C GLU A 49 -7.48 28.40 -6.03
N LYS A 50 -7.64 27.07 -5.93
CA LYS A 50 -8.78 26.43 -5.24
C LYS A 50 -8.88 26.87 -3.78
N ILE A 51 -7.75 27.02 -3.09
CA ILE A 51 -7.69 27.38 -1.67
C ILE A 51 -7.99 28.84 -1.45
N THR A 52 -7.44 29.75 -2.29
CA THR A 52 -7.42 31.18 -2.05
C THR A 52 -8.33 32.01 -2.96
N GLY A 53 -8.70 31.45 -4.12
CA GLY A 53 -9.35 32.17 -5.20
C GLY A 53 -8.41 33.15 -5.94
N ALA A 54 -7.11 33.18 -5.62
CA ALA A 54 -6.10 34.01 -6.30
C ALA A 54 -5.45 33.22 -7.44
N ASN A 55 -5.24 33.85 -8.58
CA ASN A 55 -4.47 33.29 -9.69
C ASN A 55 -2.96 33.47 -9.43
N PHE A 56 -2.21 32.37 -9.35
CA PHE A 56 -0.75 32.34 -9.23
C PHE A 56 -0.14 32.10 -10.62
N PRO A 57 0.47 33.14 -11.26
CA PRO A 57 1.11 32.94 -12.57
C PRO A 57 2.23 31.93 -12.49
N VAL A 58 2.36 31.08 -13.52
CA VAL A 58 3.42 30.08 -13.65
C VAL A 58 4.37 30.51 -14.77
N VAL A 59 5.66 30.64 -14.48
CA VAL A 59 6.69 31.07 -15.42
C VAL A 59 7.93 30.18 -15.31
N THR A 60 8.77 30.22 -16.33
CA THR A 60 10.08 29.56 -16.32
C THR A 60 11.20 30.50 -15.81
N ASP A 61 12.32 29.96 -15.39
CA ASP A 61 13.43 30.69 -14.76
C ASP A 61 14.22 31.61 -15.71
N ASP A 62 13.92 31.62 -17.02
CA ASP A 62 14.41 32.63 -17.96
C ASP A 62 13.62 33.95 -17.86
N ALA A 63 12.47 33.99 -17.17
CA ALA A 63 11.84 35.23 -16.79
C ALA A 63 12.66 36.01 -15.76
N SER A 64 12.51 37.35 -15.73
CA SER A 64 13.16 38.17 -14.72
C SER A 64 12.79 37.71 -13.30
N ALA A 65 13.79 37.70 -12.41
CA ALA A 65 13.56 37.31 -11.02
C ALA A 65 12.67 38.34 -10.30
N GLU A 66 11.65 37.83 -9.61
CA GLU A 66 10.75 38.65 -8.80
C GLU A 66 11.08 38.55 -7.30
N LYS A 67 10.63 39.52 -6.53
CA LYS A 67 10.81 39.52 -5.08
C LYS A 67 10.05 38.37 -4.41
N HIS A 68 8.84 38.11 -4.92
CA HIS A 68 7.89 37.15 -4.39
C HIS A 68 7.78 35.94 -5.34
N GLU A 69 8.59 34.94 -5.11
CA GLU A 69 8.61 33.70 -5.92
C GLU A 69 8.31 32.47 -5.06
N ILE A 70 7.52 31.55 -5.62
CA ILE A 70 7.45 30.17 -5.16
C ILE A 70 8.25 29.33 -6.17
N VAL A 71 9.43 28.87 -5.77
CA VAL A 71 10.31 28.14 -6.66
C VAL A 71 10.05 26.64 -6.53
N VAL A 72 9.79 25.97 -7.65
CA VAL A 72 9.52 24.54 -7.75
C VAL A 72 10.65 23.83 -8.50
N GLY A 73 11.28 22.86 -7.86
CA GLY A 73 12.43 22.15 -8.39
C GLY A 73 13.74 22.95 -8.32
N PHE A 74 14.78 22.41 -8.94
CA PHE A 74 16.07 23.07 -9.06
C PHE A 74 16.09 23.95 -10.31
N CYS A 75 16.40 25.21 -10.18
CA CYS A 75 16.38 26.17 -11.27
C CYS A 75 17.50 27.22 -11.14
N ASP A 76 17.62 28.12 -12.12
CA ASP A 76 18.60 29.20 -12.10
C ASP A 76 18.11 30.39 -11.25
N ARG A 77 17.93 30.12 -9.97
CA ARG A 77 17.64 31.11 -8.94
C ARG A 77 18.62 30.97 -7.78
N PRO A 78 19.00 32.05 -7.07
CA PRO A 78 19.87 31.97 -5.91
C PRO A 78 19.35 31.00 -4.85
N GLY A 79 20.18 30.04 -4.44
CA GLY A 79 19.85 29.04 -3.43
C GLY A 79 19.10 27.80 -3.94
N CYS A 80 18.83 27.69 -5.27
CA CYS A 80 18.00 26.63 -5.87
C CYS A 80 18.81 25.60 -6.66
N LYS A 81 20.09 25.40 -6.34
CA LYS A 81 20.95 24.42 -7.01
C LYS A 81 20.64 22.99 -6.59
N ALA A 82 20.88 22.04 -7.52
CA ALA A 82 20.69 20.62 -7.31
C ALA A 82 21.45 20.07 -6.09
N GLN A 83 20.80 19.18 -5.34
CA GLN A 83 21.33 18.54 -4.13
C GLN A 83 21.30 17.02 -4.30
N LYS A 84 22.45 16.41 -4.61
CA LYS A 84 22.56 14.95 -4.85
C LYS A 84 22.03 14.08 -3.71
N LYS A 85 22.10 14.55 -2.45
CA LYS A 85 21.61 13.80 -1.28
C LYS A 85 20.11 13.51 -1.32
N LEU A 86 19.33 14.28 -2.10
CA LEU A 86 17.88 14.10 -2.19
C LEU A 86 17.46 12.90 -3.05
N GLY A 87 18.35 12.38 -3.90
CA GLY A 87 18.02 11.31 -4.85
C GLY A 87 16.88 11.70 -5.80
N ASP A 88 16.11 10.72 -6.26
CA ASP A 88 15.02 10.94 -7.21
C ASP A 88 13.73 11.46 -6.54
N ASP A 89 13.51 11.15 -5.27
CA ASP A 89 12.25 11.32 -4.58
C ASP A 89 12.29 12.37 -3.45
N GLY A 90 13.47 12.64 -2.90
CA GLY A 90 13.62 13.56 -1.78
C GLY A 90 13.47 15.03 -2.18
N TYR A 91 13.07 15.84 -1.21
CA TYR A 91 12.86 17.29 -1.38
C TYR A 91 13.20 18.07 -0.12
N THR A 92 13.36 19.39 -0.32
CA THR A 92 13.46 20.40 0.78
C THR A 92 12.41 21.47 0.54
N ILE A 93 11.63 21.80 1.56
CA ILE A 93 10.70 22.93 1.58
C ILE A 93 11.25 23.93 2.58
N LYS A 94 11.56 25.15 2.13
CA LYS A 94 12.08 26.21 3.01
C LYS A 94 11.66 27.61 2.58
N VAL A 95 11.61 28.52 3.53
CA VAL A 95 11.48 29.95 3.26
C VAL A 95 12.87 30.60 3.24
N SER A 96 13.11 31.49 2.30
CA SER A 96 14.36 32.26 2.15
C SER A 96 14.04 33.72 1.79
N GLY A 97 14.02 34.60 2.80
CA GLY A 97 13.49 35.96 2.66
C GLY A 97 12.00 35.92 2.34
N GLU A 98 11.61 36.52 1.23
CA GLU A 98 10.20 36.52 0.78
C GLU A 98 9.90 35.48 -0.29
N ARG A 99 10.76 34.44 -0.40
CA ARG A 99 10.59 33.34 -1.34
C ARG A 99 10.30 32.04 -0.62
N LEU A 100 9.35 31.27 -1.14
CA LEU A 100 9.12 29.87 -0.77
C LEU A 100 9.84 28.97 -1.77
N LEU A 101 10.70 28.10 -1.28
CA LEU A 101 11.50 27.18 -2.10
C LEU A 101 11.04 25.75 -1.85
N ILE A 102 10.53 25.06 -2.88
CA ILE A 102 10.17 23.65 -2.89
C ILE A 102 11.17 22.94 -3.80
N LEU A 103 12.31 22.54 -3.25
CA LEU A 103 13.45 22.04 -3.99
C LEU A 103 13.48 20.52 -3.99
N GLY A 104 13.37 19.89 -5.15
CA GLY A 104 13.43 18.45 -5.33
C GLY A 104 14.04 18.10 -6.68
N SER A 105 14.33 16.82 -6.90
CA SER A 105 14.85 16.36 -8.18
C SER A 105 13.84 16.56 -9.31
N ALA A 106 14.35 16.57 -10.54
CA ALA A 106 13.53 16.63 -11.74
C ALA A 106 12.74 15.34 -12.02
N VAL A 107 13.07 14.25 -11.32
CA VAL A 107 12.34 12.97 -11.45
C VAL A 107 11.00 13.09 -10.73
N ARG A 108 10.98 12.99 -9.40
CA ARG A 108 9.72 13.03 -8.61
C ARG A 108 9.77 14.00 -7.43
N GLY A 109 10.99 14.33 -6.96
CA GLY A 109 11.17 15.09 -5.73
C GLY A 109 10.46 16.45 -5.72
N ALA A 110 10.47 17.20 -6.83
CA ALA A 110 9.78 18.49 -6.92
C ALA A 110 8.25 18.32 -6.74
N LEU A 111 7.66 17.35 -7.42
CA LEU A 111 6.22 17.04 -7.35
C LEU A 111 5.81 16.55 -5.96
N TYR A 112 6.61 15.68 -5.35
CA TYR A 112 6.37 15.18 -3.98
C TYR A 112 6.48 16.32 -2.94
N GLY A 113 7.44 17.24 -3.15
CA GLY A 113 7.56 18.43 -2.33
C GLY A 113 6.33 19.34 -2.40
N VAL A 114 5.78 19.53 -3.60
CA VAL A 114 4.53 20.29 -3.79
C VAL A 114 3.37 19.66 -3.03
N TYR A 115 3.13 18.37 -3.19
CA TYR A 115 2.03 17.71 -2.46
C TYR A 115 2.26 17.73 -0.94
N THR A 116 3.50 17.61 -0.48
CA THR A 116 3.79 17.76 0.96
C THR A 116 3.52 19.18 1.45
N PHE A 117 3.88 20.20 0.67
CA PHE A 117 3.54 21.60 1.00
C PHE A 117 2.03 21.79 1.13
N LEU A 118 1.27 21.30 0.16
CA LEU A 118 -0.19 21.36 0.17
C LEU A 118 -0.80 20.61 1.37
N GLU A 119 -0.27 19.43 1.72
CA GLU A 119 -0.77 18.67 2.88
C GLU A 119 -0.39 19.31 4.22
N LYS A 120 0.89 19.65 4.42
CA LYS A 120 1.39 20.09 5.75
C LYS A 120 1.09 21.57 6.05
N TYR A 121 1.07 22.41 5.03
CA TYR A 121 1.01 23.87 5.24
C TYR A 121 -0.25 24.51 4.67
N CYS A 122 -0.94 23.87 3.73
CA CYS A 122 -2.20 24.38 3.18
C CYS A 122 -3.44 23.59 3.63
N GLY A 123 -3.27 22.49 4.37
CA GLY A 123 -4.38 21.71 4.93
C GLY A 123 -5.10 20.79 3.93
N CYS A 124 -4.56 20.60 2.73
CA CYS A 124 -5.08 19.60 1.80
C CYS A 124 -4.92 18.18 2.35
N ARG A 125 -5.80 17.27 1.93
CA ARG A 125 -5.68 15.83 2.20
C ARG A 125 -6.10 15.05 0.96
N PHE A 126 -5.27 14.09 0.59
CA PHE A 126 -5.48 13.23 -0.57
C PHE A 126 -5.71 11.80 -0.06
N PHE A 127 -6.94 11.30 -0.11
CA PHE A 127 -7.29 10.03 0.52
C PHE A 127 -7.33 8.88 -0.47
N THR A 128 -8.09 9.05 -1.57
CA THR A 128 -8.23 8.07 -2.66
C THR A 128 -8.22 8.80 -4.00
N LYS A 129 -8.23 8.05 -5.11
CA LYS A 129 -8.34 8.64 -6.45
C LYS A 129 -9.60 9.50 -6.64
N ASP A 130 -10.68 9.16 -5.94
CA ASP A 130 -11.99 9.79 -6.08
C ASP A 130 -12.34 10.74 -4.92
N PHE A 131 -11.46 10.87 -3.92
CA PHE A 131 -11.76 11.64 -2.73
C PHE A 131 -10.55 12.41 -2.17
N GLU A 132 -10.65 13.72 -2.17
CA GLU A 132 -9.68 14.65 -1.58
C GLU A 132 -10.38 15.75 -0.78
N LYS A 133 -9.68 16.34 0.18
CA LYS A 133 -10.10 17.55 0.89
C LYS A 133 -9.22 18.71 0.47
N VAL A 134 -9.81 19.75 -0.08
CA VAL A 134 -9.15 21.02 -0.37
C VAL A 134 -9.84 22.10 0.46
N PRO A 135 -9.17 22.68 1.46
CA PRO A 135 -9.77 23.75 2.25
C PRO A 135 -9.86 25.05 1.44
N THR A 136 -10.73 25.95 1.86
CA THR A 136 -10.77 27.31 1.37
C THR A 136 -10.44 28.26 2.50
N VAL A 137 -9.65 29.29 2.24
CA VAL A 137 -9.38 30.34 3.21
C VAL A 137 -10.36 31.51 2.97
N GLU A 138 -10.89 32.08 4.02
CA GLU A 138 -11.85 33.19 3.90
C GLU A 138 -11.20 34.44 3.28
N ARG A 139 -9.96 34.73 3.67
CA ARG A 139 -9.25 35.94 3.24
C ARG A 139 -7.78 35.68 2.90
N THR A 140 -6.98 35.18 3.86
CA THR A 140 -5.53 35.20 3.77
C THR A 140 -4.94 33.81 3.88
N LEU A 141 -4.04 33.44 2.94
CA LEU A 141 -3.15 32.27 3.05
C LEU A 141 -1.75 32.77 3.45
N TYR A 142 -1.27 32.25 4.56
CA TYR A 142 0.09 32.50 5.04
C TYR A 142 0.75 31.22 5.53
N VAL A 143 2.08 31.20 5.54
CA VAL A 143 2.89 30.08 6.07
C VAL A 143 3.97 30.63 7.01
N ASP A 144 4.48 29.79 7.90
CA ASP A 144 5.57 30.17 8.80
C ASP A 144 6.86 30.45 7.99
N SER A 145 7.48 31.61 8.21
CA SER A 145 8.75 31.97 7.56
C SER A 145 9.95 31.15 8.05
N ASN A 146 9.80 30.34 9.11
CA ASN A 146 10.82 29.44 9.63
C ASN A 146 10.75 28.04 9.04
N ILE A 147 9.92 27.79 8.03
CA ILE A 147 9.88 26.49 7.36
C ILE A 147 11.27 26.11 6.85
N ASP A 148 11.79 24.96 7.28
CA ASP A 148 12.98 24.30 6.78
C ASP A 148 12.81 22.78 6.98
N LEU A 149 12.11 22.13 6.04
CA LEU A 149 11.78 20.72 6.04
C LEU A 149 12.55 20.01 4.93
N THR A 150 13.26 18.95 5.27
CA THR A 150 13.85 18.03 4.27
C THR A 150 13.35 16.63 4.53
N GLU A 151 12.77 16.00 3.50
CA GLU A 151 12.33 14.62 3.55
C GLU A 151 13.00 13.81 2.44
N ILE A 152 13.49 12.62 2.80
CA ILE A 152 14.08 11.63 1.89
C ILE A 152 13.49 10.29 2.29
N PRO A 153 12.82 9.56 1.38
CA PRO A 153 12.21 8.28 1.75
C PRO A 153 13.28 7.23 2.07
N VAL A 154 12.96 6.34 3.01
CA VAL A 154 13.80 5.18 3.34
C VAL A 154 13.69 4.13 2.24
N PHE A 155 12.48 3.91 1.72
CA PHE A 155 12.23 2.92 0.69
C PHE A 155 12.37 3.54 -0.71
N GLU A 156 13.29 2.98 -1.53
CA GLU A 156 13.46 3.36 -2.94
C GLU A 156 12.31 2.85 -3.84
N TYR A 157 11.61 1.78 -3.42
CA TYR A 157 10.45 1.21 -4.07
C TYR A 157 9.26 1.19 -3.12
N ARG A 158 8.17 1.81 -3.51
CA ARG A 158 6.93 1.95 -2.73
C ARG A 158 5.75 1.64 -3.64
N ASN A 159 5.03 0.57 -3.29
CA ASN A 159 3.85 0.15 -4.06
C ASN A 159 2.74 -0.31 -3.10
N VAL A 160 1.59 0.33 -3.23
CA VAL A 160 0.35 -0.03 -2.53
C VAL A 160 -0.62 -0.60 -3.56
N TYR A 161 -0.68 -1.93 -3.64
CA TYR A 161 -1.45 -2.65 -4.64
C TYR A 161 -2.90 -2.83 -4.18
N TRP A 162 -3.61 -1.71 -4.10
CA TRP A 162 -5.01 -1.60 -3.67
C TRP A 162 -5.85 -0.85 -4.69
N TYR A 163 -7.08 -1.28 -4.91
CA TYR A 163 -7.99 -0.75 -5.94
C TYR A 163 -8.19 0.77 -5.88
N SER A 164 -8.24 1.35 -4.69
CA SER A 164 -8.38 2.79 -4.47
C SER A 164 -7.24 3.63 -5.07
N PHE A 165 -6.10 3.01 -5.41
CA PHE A 165 -4.96 3.66 -6.04
C PHE A 165 -4.70 3.16 -7.47
N MET A 166 -5.42 2.13 -7.92
CA MET A 166 -5.22 1.56 -9.26
C MET A 166 -5.75 2.47 -10.36
N ASN A 167 -5.05 2.43 -11.50
CA ASN A 167 -5.43 3.14 -12.74
C ASN A 167 -5.53 4.66 -12.62
N ASP A 168 -4.87 5.27 -11.64
CA ASP A 168 -4.78 6.72 -11.46
C ASP A 168 -3.36 7.14 -11.08
N GLU A 169 -2.66 7.84 -11.98
CA GLU A 169 -1.29 8.28 -11.74
C GLU A 169 -1.22 9.43 -10.72
N MET A 170 -2.25 10.27 -10.66
CA MET A 170 -2.21 11.45 -9.79
C MET A 170 -2.32 11.07 -8.31
N ILE A 171 -3.14 10.06 -7.96
CA ILE A 171 -3.16 9.57 -6.57
C ILE A 171 -1.82 8.92 -6.20
N CYS A 172 -1.14 8.23 -7.15
CA CYS A 172 0.19 7.72 -6.92
C CYS A 172 1.19 8.83 -6.59
N ALA A 173 1.18 9.93 -7.35
CA ALA A 173 2.02 11.10 -7.07
C ALA A 173 1.68 11.75 -5.72
N LYS A 174 0.39 11.99 -5.43
CA LYS A 174 -0.11 12.57 -4.17
C LYS A 174 0.29 11.73 -2.95
N GLN A 175 0.31 10.41 -3.10
CA GLN A 175 0.67 9.46 -2.05
C GLN A 175 2.13 8.97 -2.15
N LYS A 176 2.92 9.54 -3.06
CA LYS A 176 4.35 9.27 -3.24
C LYS A 176 4.68 7.81 -3.55
N ILE A 177 3.79 7.13 -4.28
CA ILE A 177 3.95 5.77 -4.80
C ILE A 177 4.76 5.86 -6.09
N ASN A 178 5.80 5.02 -6.24
CA ASN A 178 6.66 4.98 -7.43
C ASN A 178 6.80 3.58 -8.05
N GLY A 179 6.22 2.55 -7.44
CA GLY A 179 6.21 1.19 -7.97
C GLY A 179 5.20 1.04 -9.11
N GLY A 180 5.67 0.60 -10.28
CA GLY A 180 4.85 0.54 -11.50
C GLY A 180 3.94 -0.69 -11.62
N MET A 181 4.00 -1.64 -10.68
CA MET A 181 3.10 -2.80 -10.73
C MET A 181 1.66 -2.39 -10.46
N GLY A 182 0.82 -2.53 -11.48
CA GLY A 182 -0.59 -2.16 -11.43
C GLY A 182 -0.89 -0.66 -11.44
N HIS A 183 0.13 0.20 -11.56
CA HIS A 183 -0.03 1.66 -11.58
C HIS A 183 0.48 2.26 -12.89
N PRO A 184 -0.30 3.15 -13.55
CA PRO A 184 0.11 3.84 -14.77
C PRO A 184 1.00 5.04 -14.44
N ILE A 185 2.20 4.80 -13.94
CA ILE A 185 3.14 5.87 -13.56
C ILE A 185 3.91 6.32 -14.79
N THR A 186 3.53 7.48 -15.34
CA THR A 186 4.11 8.05 -16.55
C THR A 186 5.17 9.13 -16.25
N ASP A 187 5.85 9.63 -17.29
CA ASP A 187 6.80 10.73 -17.16
C ASP A 187 6.18 12.03 -16.64
N LYS A 188 4.88 12.21 -16.84
CA LYS A 188 4.10 13.33 -16.28
C LYS A 188 4.23 13.45 -14.76
N ILE A 189 4.41 12.34 -14.07
CA ILE A 189 4.62 12.29 -12.61
C ILE A 189 6.04 11.80 -12.25
N GLY A 190 6.97 11.80 -13.20
CA GLY A 190 8.37 11.49 -13.01
C GLY A 190 8.75 10.02 -13.24
N GLY A 191 7.88 9.26 -13.90
CA GLY A 191 8.11 7.85 -14.19
C GLY A 191 8.10 6.96 -12.94
N GLY A 192 7.98 5.66 -13.16
CA GLY A 192 7.94 4.64 -12.10
C GLY A 192 9.12 3.69 -12.14
N VAL A 193 9.22 2.88 -11.10
CA VAL A 193 10.10 1.71 -11.08
C VAL A 193 9.35 0.55 -11.75
N HIS A 194 9.69 0.29 -13.01
CA HIS A 194 9.04 -0.72 -13.84
C HIS A 194 9.92 -1.96 -14.03
N TYR A 195 9.26 -3.10 -14.16
CA TYR A 195 9.87 -4.39 -14.46
C TYR A 195 9.81 -4.67 -15.97
N ASN A 196 10.88 -5.25 -16.50
CA ASN A 196 10.94 -5.77 -17.84
C ASN A 196 10.27 -7.15 -17.87
N GLY A 197 9.17 -7.28 -18.60
CA GLY A 197 8.35 -8.50 -18.58
C GLY A 197 7.57 -8.71 -17.30
N GLY A 198 7.45 -9.97 -16.85
CA GLY A 198 6.66 -10.35 -15.68
C GLY A 198 7.26 -9.86 -14.35
N PHE A 199 6.38 -9.62 -13.37
CA PHE A 199 6.76 -9.15 -12.04
C PHE A 199 7.14 -10.29 -11.07
N CYS A 200 6.54 -11.46 -11.23
CA CYS A 200 6.77 -12.65 -10.41
C CYS A 200 6.51 -13.93 -11.21
N HIS A 201 6.93 -15.10 -10.69
CA HIS A 201 6.71 -16.43 -11.27
C HIS A 201 7.16 -16.56 -12.74
N THR A 202 8.30 -15.96 -13.07
CA THR A 202 8.75 -15.73 -14.45
C THR A 202 9.60 -16.87 -15.03
N ILE A 203 10.16 -17.75 -14.20
CA ILE A 203 11.00 -18.86 -14.68
C ILE A 203 10.26 -19.75 -15.68
N PRO A 204 8.99 -20.14 -15.50
CA PRO A 204 8.29 -20.97 -16.49
C PRO A 204 8.22 -20.35 -17.88
N GLU A 205 8.02 -19.03 -17.96
CA GLU A 205 8.05 -18.28 -19.22
C GLU A 205 9.47 -18.20 -19.78
N LEU A 206 10.43 -17.81 -18.95
CA LEU A 206 11.82 -17.61 -19.36
C LEU A 206 12.51 -18.94 -19.78
N ALA A 207 12.13 -20.04 -19.16
CA ALA A 207 12.63 -21.39 -19.48
C ALA A 207 11.78 -22.12 -20.54
N GLU A 208 10.71 -21.51 -21.06
CA GLU A 208 9.79 -22.07 -22.05
C GLU A 208 9.11 -23.39 -21.57
N THR A 209 8.92 -23.57 -20.26
CA THR A 209 8.23 -24.76 -19.71
C THR A 209 6.72 -24.61 -19.68
N GLY A 210 6.20 -23.38 -19.63
CA GLY A 210 4.78 -23.06 -19.75
C GLY A 210 3.90 -23.43 -18.56
N ASN A 211 4.42 -24.16 -17.57
CA ASN A 211 3.66 -24.55 -16.38
C ASN A 211 4.07 -23.69 -15.17
N ILE A 212 3.17 -22.80 -14.75
CA ILE A 212 3.42 -21.88 -13.62
C ILE A 212 3.51 -22.56 -12.24
N TRP A 213 3.13 -23.83 -12.16
CA TRP A 213 3.14 -24.62 -10.92
C TRP A 213 4.31 -25.59 -10.82
N ASP A 214 5.13 -25.73 -11.89
CA ASP A 214 6.17 -26.75 -12.00
C ASP A 214 7.55 -26.10 -12.21
N MET A 215 8.39 -26.19 -11.20
CA MET A 215 9.71 -25.58 -11.24
C MET A 215 10.68 -26.45 -12.05
N PRO A 216 11.28 -25.94 -13.14
CA PRO A 216 12.28 -26.71 -13.89
C PRO A 216 13.56 -26.89 -13.07
N CYS A 217 14.35 -27.89 -13.44
CA CYS A 217 15.64 -28.12 -12.80
C CYS A 217 16.64 -27.01 -13.16
N LEU A 218 16.97 -26.15 -12.21
CA LEU A 218 17.91 -25.03 -12.42
C LEU A 218 19.39 -25.48 -12.56
N MET A 219 19.67 -26.77 -12.35
CA MET A 219 20.99 -27.38 -12.59
C MET A 219 21.09 -28.01 -13.99
N ASP A 220 20.04 -27.88 -14.81
CA ASP A 220 20.01 -28.30 -16.20
C ASP A 220 20.56 -27.19 -17.10
N GLU A 221 21.50 -27.54 -17.99
CA GLU A 221 22.15 -26.56 -18.87
C GLU A 221 21.24 -26.07 -19.98
N ASP A 222 20.32 -26.88 -20.49
CA ASP A 222 19.37 -26.46 -21.54
C ASP A 222 18.36 -25.46 -20.98
N ILE A 223 17.89 -25.66 -19.74
CA ILE A 223 17.07 -24.69 -19.00
C ILE A 223 17.83 -23.39 -18.79
N TYR A 224 19.10 -23.48 -18.41
CA TYR A 224 19.96 -22.31 -18.25
C TYR A 224 20.09 -21.50 -19.54
N GLN A 225 20.50 -22.15 -20.64
CA GLN A 225 20.73 -21.49 -21.92
C GLN A 225 19.44 -20.88 -22.51
N THR A 226 18.30 -21.58 -22.35
CA THR A 226 16.99 -21.08 -22.77
C THR A 226 16.62 -19.82 -21.97
N THR A 227 16.75 -19.88 -20.65
CA THR A 227 16.46 -18.73 -19.77
C THR A 227 17.38 -17.54 -20.12
N LEU A 228 18.68 -17.75 -20.28
CA LEU A 228 19.63 -16.70 -20.61
C LEU A 228 19.32 -16.04 -21.97
N LYS A 229 18.98 -16.84 -22.97
CA LYS A 229 18.54 -16.35 -24.31
C LYS A 229 17.32 -15.44 -24.17
N ASN A 230 16.30 -15.87 -23.41
CA ASN A 230 15.05 -15.14 -23.25
C ASN A 230 15.20 -13.88 -22.38
N VAL A 231 16.04 -13.91 -21.34
CA VAL A 231 16.42 -12.73 -20.57
C VAL A 231 17.05 -11.67 -21.49
N ARG A 232 18.04 -12.05 -22.32
CA ARG A 232 18.66 -11.15 -23.30
C ARG A 232 17.63 -10.58 -24.29
N ALA A 233 16.73 -11.41 -24.79
CA ALA A 233 15.69 -10.97 -25.73
C ALA A 233 14.76 -9.91 -25.11
N LYS A 234 14.28 -10.14 -23.89
CA LYS A 234 13.44 -9.19 -23.16
C LYS A 234 14.17 -7.86 -22.90
N LEU A 235 15.42 -7.91 -22.42
CA LEU A 235 16.21 -6.71 -22.14
C LEU A 235 16.48 -5.86 -23.39
N ARG A 236 16.63 -6.49 -24.56
CA ARG A 236 16.75 -5.77 -25.83
C ARG A 236 15.44 -5.20 -26.33
N ALA A 237 14.31 -5.85 -26.05
CA ALA A 237 12.99 -5.38 -26.45
C ALA A 237 12.53 -4.15 -25.66
N GLU A 238 12.88 -4.05 -24.37
CA GLU A 238 12.48 -2.95 -23.49
C GLU A 238 13.71 -2.38 -22.73
N PRO A 239 14.64 -1.70 -23.44
CA PRO A 239 15.92 -1.27 -22.86
C PRO A 239 15.82 -0.22 -21.77
N ASP A 240 14.68 0.47 -21.68
CA ASP A 240 14.43 1.49 -20.64
C ASP A 240 14.04 0.87 -19.30
N LYS A 241 13.51 -0.35 -19.30
CA LYS A 241 13.15 -1.08 -18.08
C LYS A 241 14.36 -1.87 -17.56
N LYS A 242 14.94 -1.39 -16.48
CA LYS A 242 16.22 -1.91 -15.94
C LYS A 242 16.10 -3.05 -14.95
N ILE A 243 14.91 -3.42 -14.50
CA ILE A 243 14.68 -4.52 -13.55
C ILE A 243 14.01 -5.67 -14.28
N ILE A 244 14.57 -6.87 -14.18
CA ILE A 244 13.94 -8.10 -14.68
C ILE A 244 13.85 -9.14 -13.57
N SER A 245 12.66 -9.71 -13.38
CA SER A 245 12.44 -10.77 -12.41
C SER A 245 12.80 -12.13 -13.01
N ILE A 246 13.57 -12.91 -12.25
CA ILE A 246 13.84 -14.32 -12.50
C ILE A 246 13.41 -15.07 -11.25
N SER A 247 12.14 -15.39 -11.17
CA SER A 247 11.50 -15.84 -9.93
C SER A 247 10.81 -17.20 -10.08
N GLN A 248 10.82 -17.95 -8.99
CA GLN A 248 10.24 -19.27 -8.88
C GLN A 248 8.75 -19.32 -9.27
N VAL A 249 8.26 -20.52 -9.50
CA VAL A 249 6.84 -20.85 -9.69
C VAL A 249 6.00 -20.48 -8.46
N ASP A 250 4.69 -20.38 -8.62
CA ASP A 250 3.77 -20.24 -7.49
C ASP A 250 3.58 -21.59 -6.76
N GLY A 251 3.40 -21.53 -5.44
CA GLY A 251 3.14 -22.70 -4.60
C GLY A 251 4.34 -23.28 -3.85
N ASN A 252 4.06 -24.30 -3.04
CA ASN A 252 4.99 -24.91 -2.07
C ASN A 252 5.76 -26.14 -2.58
N ASN A 253 5.46 -26.67 -3.77
CA ASN A 253 5.92 -27.98 -4.24
C ASN A 253 6.82 -27.87 -5.49
N GLY A 254 7.60 -26.80 -5.60
CA GLY A 254 8.38 -26.52 -6.80
C GLY A 254 9.83 -26.98 -6.76
N GLU A 255 10.33 -27.52 -5.64
CA GLU A 255 11.73 -27.90 -5.52
C GLU A 255 12.09 -29.13 -6.36
N CYS A 256 13.16 -29.03 -7.14
CA CYS A 256 13.72 -30.15 -7.86
C CYS A 256 14.47 -31.10 -6.90
N SER A 257 14.11 -32.38 -6.92
CA SER A 257 14.68 -33.42 -6.04
C SER A 257 15.82 -34.23 -6.66
N CYS A 258 16.37 -33.84 -7.83
CA CYS A 258 17.50 -34.53 -8.44
C CYS A 258 18.77 -34.43 -7.57
N ASP A 259 19.72 -35.37 -7.78
CA ASP A 259 20.94 -35.45 -6.95
C ASP A 259 21.75 -34.13 -6.95
N LYS A 260 21.80 -33.41 -8.07
CA LYS A 260 22.51 -32.12 -8.18
C LYS A 260 21.85 -31.03 -7.32
N CYS A 261 20.53 -30.90 -7.41
CA CYS A 261 19.78 -29.92 -6.61
C CYS A 261 19.82 -30.25 -5.12
N ARG A 262 19.73 -31.54 -4.77
CA ARG A 262 19.85 -32.02 -3.39
C ARG A 262 21.23 -31.70 -2.79
N ALA A 263 22.31 -31.93 -3.52
CA ALA A 263 23.66 -31.58 -3.07
C ALA A 263 23.79 -30.07 -2.79
N VAL A 264 23.19 -29.20 -3.62
CA VAL A 264 23.17 -27.76 -3.37
C VAL A 264 22.33 -27.44 -2.12
N PHE A 265 21.18 -28.06 -1.95
CA PHE A 265 20.34 -27.88 -0.75
C PHE A 265 21.09 -28.27 0.53
N GLU A 266 21.78 -29.42 0.53
CA GLU A 266 22.60 -29.88 1.67
C GLU A 266 23.74 -28.90 1.99
N GLU A 267 24.33 -28.31 0.98
CA GLU A 267 25.40 -27.30 1.13
C GLU A 267 24.90 -25.95 1.65
N GLU A 268 23.75 -25.50 1.17
CA GLU A 268 23.19 -24.15 1.43
C GLU A 268 22.18 -24.13 2.58
N GLY A 269 21.72 -25.28 3.06
CA GLY A 269 20.67 -25.37 4.07
C GLY A 269 19.33 -24.76 3.67
N SER A 270 19.15 -24.48 2.36
CA SER A 270 17.97 -23.83 1.81
C SER A 270 17.84 -24.06 0.30
N HIS A 271 16.61 -24.25 -0.19
CA HIS A 271 16.30 -24.42 -1.61
C HIS A 271 16.61 -23.19 -2.47
N ILE A 272 16.60 -21.98 -1.88
CA ILE A 272 16.93 -20.76 -2.62
C ILE A 272 18.39 -20.72 -3.06
N GLY A 273 19.27 -21.53 -2.47
CA GLY A 273 20.68 -21.63 -2.85
C GLY A 273 20.86 -21.92 -4.34
N THR A 274 20.10 -22.88 -4.88
CA THR A 274 20.10 -23.22 -6.31
C THR A 274 19.65 -22.04 -7.16
N LEU A 275 18.58 -21.35 -6.76
CA LEU A 275 18.03 -20.20 -7.48
C LEU A 275 19.02 -19.01 -7.49
N ILE A 276 19.64 -18.67 -6.36
CA ILE A 276 20.61 -17.58 -6.28
C ILE A 276 21.86 -17.90 -7.13
N ARG A 277 22.36 -19.14 -7.11
CA ARG A 277 23.48 -19.56 -7.98
C ARG A 277 23.13 -19.41 -9.47
N PHE A 278 21.93 -19.82 -9.86
CA PHE A 278 21.42 -19.70 -11.22
C PHE A 278 21.34 -18.23 -11.67
N ILE A 279 20.77 -17.36 -10.86
CA ILE A 279 20.63 -15.92 -11.17
C ILE A 279 22.00 -15.21 -11.18
N ASN A 280 22.89 -15.51 -10.23
CA ASN A 280 24.23 -14.97 -10.20
C ASN A 280 25.00 -15.30 -11.50
N ARG A 281 24.88 -16.55 -11.98
CA ARG A 281 25.50 -16.98 -13.25
C ARG A 281 24.92 -16.18 -14.44
N ILE A 282 23.60 -15.98 -14.48
CA ILE A 282 22.98 -15.13 -15.53
C ILE A 282 23.52 -13.69 -15.45
N LYS A 283 23.65 -13.11 -14.24
CA LYS A 283 24.18 -11.74 -14.08
C LYS A 283 25.59 -11.61 -14.61
N GLU A 284 26.46 -12.59 -14.35
CA GLU A 284 27.83 -12.61 -14.90
C GLU A 284 27.83 -12.67 -16.44
N ASP A 285 26.99 -13.51 -17.03
CA ASP A 285 26.92 -13.72 -18.48
C ASP A 285 26.30 -12.53 -19.25
N ILE A 286 25.52 -11.66 -18.58
CA ILE A 286 24.91 -10.47 -19.20
C ILE A 286 25.60 -9.16 -18.81
N ARG A 287 26.56 -9.19 -17.89
CA ARG A 287 27.16 -8.01 -17.25
C ARG A 287 27.70 -7.00 -18.27
N ASP A 288 28.42 -7.48 -19.29
CA ASP A 288 29.07 -6.60 -20.27
C ASP A 288 28.09 -6.05 -21.32
N GLU A 289 26.97 -6.80 -21.59
CA GLU A 289 25.93 -6.37 -22.51
C GLU A 289 24.94 -5.42 -21.82
N PHE A 290 24.65 -5.64 -20.53
CA PHE A 290 23.63 -4.92 -19.76
C PHE A 290 24.14 -4.54 -18.36
N PRO A 291 25.12 -3.63 -18.26
CA PRO A 291 25.79 -3.31 -16.98
C PRO A 291 24.82 -2.75 -15.92
N ASP A 292 23.82 -1.97 -16.33
CA ASP A 292 22.88 -1.27 -15.45
C ASP A 292 21.65 -2.12 -15.09
N VAL A 293 21.52 -3.34 -15.61
CA VAL A 293 20.36 -4.19 -15.35
C VAL A 293 20.43 -4.80 -13.97
N VAL A 294 19.33 -4.73 -13.27
CA VAL A 294 19.10 -5.31 -11.95
C VAL A 294 18.28 -6.59 -12.10
N LEU A 295 18.80 -7.69 -11.58
CA LEU A 295 18.04 -8.94 -11.48
C LEU A 295 17.26 -8.97 -10.16
N ASP A 296 16.04 -9.47 -10.21
CA ASP A 296 15.12 -9.58 -9.09
C ASP A 296 14.66 -11.03 -8.93
N THR A 297 14.43 -11.46 -7.70
CA THR A 297 13.82 -12.76 -7.41
C THR A 297 12.97 -12.73 -6.15
N LEU A 298 12.18 -13.79 -5.95
CA LEU A 298 11.40 -14.01 -4.73
C LEU A 298 12.16 -14.90 -3.75
N ALA A 299 12.00 -14.61 -2.45
CA ALA A 299 12.24 -15.54 -1.35
C ALA A 299 10.87 -15.86 -0.72
N TYR A 300 10.22 -16.91 -1.21
CA TYR A 300 8.81 -17.18 -1.03
C TYR A 300 8.57 -18.65 -0.69
N GLN A 301 7.81 -18.92 0.36
CA GLN A 301 7.48 -20.26 0.79
C GLN A 301 8.76 -21.12 0.97
N TYR A 302 8.93 -22.24 0.24
CA TYR A 302 10.06 -23.16 0.37
C TYR A 302 11.44 -22.51 0.10
N THR A 303 11.51 -21.38 -0.58
CA THR A 303 12.74 -20.59 -0.80
C THR A 303 12.93 -19.42 0.17
N ARG A 304 12.05 -19.20 1.15
CA ARG A 304 12.10 -18.03 2.05
C ARG A 304 13.36 -17.98 2.92
N LYS A 305 13.84 -19.13 3.39
CA LYS A 305 15.05 -19.22 4.23
C LYS A 305 16.28 -18.85 3.41
N PRO A 306 17.13 -17.89 3.87
CA PRO A 306 18.35 -17.52 3.14
C PRO A 306 19.36 -18.67 3.06
N PRO A 307 20.22 -18.71 2.00
CA PRO A 307 21.27 -19.70 1.86
C PRO A 307 22.42 -19.41 2.83
N GLU A 308 23.15 -20.44 3.22
CA GLU A 308 24.25 -20.34 4.20
C GLU A 308 25.56 -19.84 3.57
N LYS A 309 25.84 -20.16 2.32
CA LYS A 309 27.12 -19.87 1.66
C LYS A 309 27.00 -18.86 0.51
N THR A 310 26.05 -19.10 -0.39
CA THR A 310 25.90 -18.28 -1.59
C THR A 310 25.22 -16.95 -1.26
N LYS A 311 25.82 -15.82 -1.68
CA LYS A 311 25.21 -14.49 -1.56
C LYS A 311 24.66 -14.05 -2.90
N PRO A 312 23.54 -13.29 -2.91
CA PRO A 312 23.09 -12.58 -4.10
C PRO A 312 24.18 -11.67 -4.66
N HIS A 313 24.29 -11.55 -5.98
CA HIS A 313 25.17 -10.57 -6.62
C HIS A 313 24.85 -9.14 -6.11
N ASP A 314 25.88 -8.30 -5.99
CA ASP A 314 25.71 -6.91 -5.57
C ASP A 314 24.72 -6.18 -6.49
N GLY A 315 23.72 -5.52 -5.89
CA GLY A 315 22.65 -4.82 -6.58
C GLY A 315 21.46 -5.69 -7.00
N MET A 316 21.51 -7.01 -6.84
CA MET A 316 20.36 -7.89 -7.02
C MET A 316 19.28 -7.60 -5.97
N ILE A 317 18.03 -7.61 -6.40
CA ILE A 317 16.86 -7.49 -5.51
C ILE A 317 16.41 -8.89 -5.09
N VAL A 318 16.21 -9.09 -3.79
CA VAL A 318 15.49 -10.24 -3.25
C VAL A 318 14.21 -9.72 -2.59
N ARG A 319 13.04 -10.18 -3.05
CA ARG A 319 11.75 -9.86 -2.43
C ARG A 319 11.36 -10.96 -1.46
N LEU A 320 11.47 -10.67 -0.17
CA LEU A 320 11.09 -11.58 0.90
C LEU A 320 9.59 -11.49 1.17
N CYS A 321 8.88 -12.61 1.06
CA CYS A 321 7.43 -12.70 1.21
C CYS A 321 7.07 -13.15 2.63
N ASN A 322 6.06 -12.52 3.25
CA ASN A 322 5.63 -12.80 4.63
C ASN A 322 4.37 -13.67 4.73
N VAL A 323 4.10 -14.52 3.73
CA VAL A 323 2.84 -15.26 3.56
C VAL A 323 2.44 -16.11 4.78
N GLU A 324 3.40 -16.69 5.51
CA GLU A 324 3.14 -17.55 6.67
C GLU A 324 3.14 -16.80 8.02
N SER A 325 3.12 -15.47 7.97
CA SER A 325 3.14 -14.65 9.18
C SER A 325 1.76 -14.55 9.85
N CYS A 326 1.75 -14.17 11.11
CA CYS A 326 0.53 -13.68 11.75
C CYS A 326 0.29 -12.23 11.33
N PHE A 327 -0.89 -11.93 10.78
CA PHE A 327 -1.26 -10.58 10.34
C PHE A 327 -2.01 -9.77 11.40
N ARG A 328 -2.46 -10.42 12.48
CA ARG A 328 -3.13 -9.71 13.60
C ARG A 328 -2.16 -8.94 14.48
N HIS A 329 -0.97 -9.48 14.68
CA HIS A 329 0.05 -8.92 15.57
C HIS A 329 1.25 -8.42 14.75
N PRO A 330 2.10 -7.55 15.32
CA PRO A 330 3.38 -7.22 14.72
C PRO A 330 4.19 -8.49 14.41
N ILE A 331 4.75 -8.55 13.22
CA ILE A 331 5.52 -9.70 12.72
C ILE A 331 6.68 -10.08 13.68
N GLU A 332 7.24 -9.11 14.39
CA GLU A 332 8.27 -9.32 15.43
C GLU A 332 7.82 -10.30 16.53
N ASN A 333 6.52 -10.35 16.80
CA ASN A 333 5.93 -11.20 17.85
C ASN A 333 5.78 -12.62 17.36
N VAL A 334 6.60 -13.36 16.89
CA VAL A 334 6.48 -14.74 16.40
C VAL A 334 5.31 -15.50 17.07
N CYS A 335 4.13 -15.43 16.48
CA CYS A 335 2.87 -15.87 17.10
C CYS A 335 2.54 -17.35 16.90
N HIS A 336 3.20 -18.04 15.98
CA HIS A 336 2.91 -19.43 15.61
C HIS A 336 4.11 -20.32 15.87
N GLU A 337 3.86 -21.62 16.02
CA GLU A 337 4.93 -22.59 15.89
C GLU A 337 5.59 -22.41 14.53
N VAL A 338 6.87 -22.18 14.56
CA VAL A 338 7.67 -21.93 13.37
C VAL A 338 8.02 -23.28 12.77
N ASP A 339 7.63 -23.53 11.53
CA ASP A 339 8.11 -24.68 10.80
C ASP A 339 9.65 -24.63 10.74
N PRO A 340 10.36 -25.62 11.31
CA PRO A 340 11.82 -25.63 11.30
C PRO A 340 12.43 -25.57 9.89
N ALA A 341 11.69 -26.04 8.88
CA ALA A 341 12.13 -25.99 7.48
C ALA A 341 12.24 -24.56 6.95
N PHE A 342 11.35 -23.67 7.38
CA PHE A 342 11.29 -22.28 6.89
C PHE A 342 11.88 -21.25 7.86
N GLY A 343 11.91 -21.54 9.17
CA GLY A 343 12.29 -20.58 10.21
C GLY A 343 11.25 -19.46 10.39
N SER A 344 11.42 -18.59 11.37
CA SER A 344 10.54 -17.44 11.58
C SER A 344 10.82 -16.34 10.55
N PHE A 345 9.79 -15.57 10.19
CA PHE A 345 9.97 -14.45 9.26
C PHE A 345 10.96 -13.40 9.77
N PRO A 346 10.89 -12.91 11.04
CA PRO A 346 11.87 -11.94 11.55
C PRO A 346 13.30 -12.44 11.54
N GLU A 347 13.51 -13.74 11.82
CA GLU A 347 14.84 -14.35 11.74
C GLU A 347 15.38 -14.37 10.31
N ASN A 348 14.55 -14.81 9.35
CA ASN A 348 14.90 -14.80 7.94
C ASN A 348 15.17 -13.38 7.42
N LEU A 349 14.35 -12.40 7.82
CA LEU A 349 14.54 -10.99 7.47
C LEU A 349 15.92 -10.49 7.93
N ARG A 350 16.29 -10.75 9.20
CA ARG A 350 17.61 -10.36 9.74
C ARG A 350 18.78 -11.10 9.10
N LYS A 351 18.59 -12.35 8.68
CA LYS A 351 19.61 -13.11 7.94
C LYS A 351 19.77 -12.59 6.52
N TRP A 352 18.66 -12.34 5.81
CA TRP A 352 18.68 -11.77 4.46
C TRP A 352 19.32 -10.38 4.43
N SER A 353 19.03 -9.52 5.40
CA SER A 353 19.61 -8.16 5.46
C SER A 353 21.15 -8.16 5.56
N LYS A 354 21.75 -9.25 6.05
CA LYS A 354 23.22 -9.38 6.14
C LYS A 354 23.89 -9.75 4.81
N ILE A 355 23.14 -10.35 3.89
CA ILE A 355 23.71 -10.89 2.64
C ILE A 355 23.14 -10.24 1.38
N CYS A 356 22.01 -9.51 1.48
CA CYS A 356 21.35 -8.81 0.39
C CYS A 356 21.27 -7.32 0.69
N LYS A 357 21.90 -6.47 -0.17
CA LYS A 357 21.90 -5.00 0.01
C LYS A 357 20.62 -4.34 -0.47
N ARG A 358 19.90 -4.96 -1.41
CA ARG A 358 18.62 -4.47 -1.94
C ARG A 358 17.52 -5.45 -1.59
N LEU A 359 17.25 -5.56 -0.30
CA LEU A 359 16.16 -6.40 0.22
C LEU A 359 14.84 -5.65 0.10
N TYR A 360 13.89 -6.28 -0.58
CA TYR A 360 12.50 -5.81 -0.69
C TYR A 360 11.58 -6.73 0.11
N ILE A 361 10.41 -6.23 0.46
CA ILE A 361 9.34 -7.02 1.08
C ILE A 361 8.16 -7.12 0.12
N TRP A 362 7.63 -8.32 -0.01
CA TRP A 362 6.28 -8.57 -0.50
C TRP A 362 5.40 -8.79 0.72
N ASP A 363 4.62 -7.78 1.05
CA ASP A 363 3.77 -7.71 2.24
C ASP A 363 2.31 -7.98 1.85
N TYR A 364 1.68 -8.94 2.52
CA TYR A 364 0.27 -9.25 2.30
C TYR A 364 -0.57 -8.46 3.30
N THR A 365 -1.62 -7.79 2.84
CA THR A 365 -2.35 -6.82 3.66
C THR A 365 -3.86 -7.04 3.70
N THR A 366 -4.35 -8.14 3.14
CA THR A 366 -5.77 -8.53 3.12
C THR A 366 -5.93 -10.04 3.29
N ASN A 367 -7.18 -10.52 3.42
CA ASN A 367 -7.49 -11.95 3.37
C ASN A 367 -7.67 -12.38 1.91
N PHE A 368 -6.94 -13.41 1.48
CA PHE A 368 -6.99 -13.91 0.09
C PHE A 368 -8.03 -15.01 -0.14
N THR A 369 -8.57 -15.61 0.92
CA THR A 369 -9.71 -16.52 0.79
C THR A 369 -11.00 -15.76 0.53
N ASN A 370 -11.21 -14.65 1.28
CA ASN A 370 -12.37 -13.77 1.12
C ASN A 370 -12.00 -12.34 1.53
N MET A 371 -11.86 -11.47 0.55
CA MET A 371 -11.42 -10.07 0.75
C MET A 371 -12.45 -9.23 1.51
N SER A 372 -13.73 -9.65 1.54
CA SER A 372 -14.78 -9.00 2.33
C SER A 372 -14.75 -9.40 3.82
N THR A 373 -13.90 -10.33 4.23
CA THR A 373 -13.78 -10.76 5.62
C THR A 373 -13.13 -9.67 6.47
N ILE A 374 -13.63 -9.50 7.71
CA ILE A 374 -12.99 -8.60 8.69
C ILE A 374 -11.54 -9.05 8.93
N PHE A 375 -10.58 -8.15 8.69
CA PHE A 375 -9.15 -8.42 8.73
C PHE A 375 -8.43 -7.42 9.64
N PRO A 376 -8.38 -7.67 10.97
CA PRO A 376 -7.91 -6.71 11.97
C PRO A 376 -6.38 -6.57 12.03
N ASN A 377 -5.77 -6.05 10.95
CA ASN A 377 -4.32 -5.86 10.84
C ASN A 377 -3.84 -4.41 10.95
N LEU A 378 -4.75 -3.43 11.04
CA LEU A 378 -4.36 -2.01 10.98
C LEU A 378 -3.32 -1.62 12.05
N MET A 379 -3.41 -2.21 13.26
CA MET A 379 -2.46 -1.90 14.33
C MET A 379 -1.11 -2.59 14.16
N ALA A 380 -1.00 -3.61 13.30
CA ALA A 380 0.25 -4.29 12.98
C ALA A 380 1.04 -3.59 11.86
N LEU A 381 0.39 -2.80 10.98
CA LEU A 381 1.03 -2.18 9.81
C LEU A 381 2.21 -1.27 10.20
N ARG A 382 2.02 -0.38 11.16
CA ARG A 382 3.05 0.57 11.60
C ARG A 382 4.30 -0.11 12.17
N PRO A 383 4.21 -1.00 13.17
CA PRO A 383 5.39 -1.69 13.70
C PRO A 383 6.07 -2.57 12.64
N ASN A 384 5.33 -3.17 11.69
CA ASN A 384 5.90 -3.96 10.62
C ASN A 384 6.74 -3.09 9.67
N MET A 385 6.21 -1.93 9.22
CA MET A 385 6.96 -1.01 8.36
C MET A 385 8.22 -0.48 9.04
N LYS A 386 8.14 -0.19 10.35
CA LYS A 386 9.32 0.20 11.14
C LYS A 386 10.35 -0.92 11.19
N LEU A 387 9.93 -2.16 11.43
CA LEU A 387 10.84 -3.33 11.45
C LEU A 387 11.55 -3.49 10.09
N TYR A 388 10.82 -3.34 8.98
CA TYR A 388 11.42 -3.42 7.64
C TYR A 388 12.50 -2.35 7.46
N ALA A 389 12.22 -1.11 7.80
CA ALA A 389 13.19 -0.02 7.73
C ALA A 389 14.41 -0.24 8.66
N ASP A 390 14.20 -0.64 9.92
CA ASP A 390 15.26 -0.91 10.90
C ASP A 390 16.18 -2.06 10.47
N THR A 391 15.68 -2.99 9.67
CA THR A 391 16.45 -4.13 9.15
C THR A 391 17.11 -3.87 7.80
N GLY A 392 17.02 -2.64 7.28
CA GLY A 392 17.70 -2.25 6.04
C GLY A 392 16.95 -2.66 4.76
N VAL A 393 15.66 -2.96 4.84
CA VAL A 393 14.78 -3.09 3.67
C VAL A 393 14.73 -1.75 2.93
N VAL A 394 14.83 -1.79 1.60
CA VAL A 394 14.81 -0.59 0.76
C VAL A 394 13.62 -0.53 -0.20
N GLY A 395 12.75 -1.53 -0.20
CA GLY A 395 11.53 -1.52 -1.03
C GLY A 395 10.39 -2.33 -0.43
N VAL A 396 9.16 -1.88 -0.63
CA VAL A 396 7.95 -2.55 -0.14
C VAL A 396 6.87 -2.59 -1.21
N PHE A 397 6.36 -3.79 -1.46
CA PHE A 397 5.15 -4.05 -2.24
C PHE A 397 4.07 -4.56 -1.28
N SER A 398 3.05 -3.76 -1.01
CA SER A 398 1.94 -4.13 -0.13
C SER A 398 0.75 -4.60 -0.97
N GLN A 399 0.59 -5.93 -1.07
CA GLN A 399 -0.51 -6.53 -1.83
C GLN A 399 -1.80 -6.51 -1.02
N GLY A 400 -2.84 -5.97 -1.63
CA GLY A 400 -4.21 -6.00 -1.14
C GLY A 400 -5.18 -6.36 -2.24
N ASN A 401 -6.44 -5.98 -2.11
CA ASN A 401 -7.38 -6.12 -3.20
C ASN A 401 -7.17 -5.02 -4.26
N SER A 402 -6.74 -5.43 -5.44
CA SER A 402 -6.45 -4.55 -6.57
C SER A 402 -7.56 -4.51 -7.63
N THR A 403 -8.58 -5.35 -7.51
CA THR A 403 -9.58 -5.58 -8.56
C THR A 403 -10.90 -4.87 -8.31
N ASP A 404 -11.25 -4.61 -7.04
CA ASP A 404 -12.52 -3.98 -6.67
C ASP A 404 -12.46 -3.34 -5.25
N PHE A 405 -13.54 -2.64 -4.86
CA PHE A 405 -13.75 -2.02 -3.54
C PHE A 405 -14.19 -2.99 -2.43
N ASN A 406 -14.03 -4.28 -2.57
CA ASN A 406 -14.53 -5.25 -1.60
C ASN A 406 -13.58 -5.58 -0.43
N GLY A 407 -12.43 -4.94 -0.37
CA GLY A 407 -11.53 -5.10 0.78
C GLY A 407 -12.10 -4.46 2.04
N GLU A 408 -12.08 -5.19 3.16
CA GLU A 408 -12.52 -4.65 4.44
C GLU A 408 -11.66 -3.43 4.82
N LEU A 409 -12.29 -2.25 4.99
CA LEU A 409 -11.63 -0.96 5.22
C LEU A 409 -10.46 -0.69 4.23
N GLY A 410 -10.59 -1.15 2.97
CA GLY A 410 -9.51 -1.19 1.99
C GLY A 410 -8.93 0.18 1.68
N GLU A 411 -9.77 1.21 1.54
CA GLU A 411 -9.34 2.57 1.23
C GLU A 411 -8.56 3.20 2.39
N LEU A 412 -8.98 2.96 3.63
CA LEU A 412 -8.24 3.37 4.82
C LEU A 412 -6.88 2.67 4.89
N ARG A 413 -6.88 1.35 4.65
CA ARG A 413 -5.66 0.54 4.69
C ARG A 413 -4.66 0.99 3.63
N ALA A 414 -5.12 1.23 2.40
CA ALA A 414 -4.28 1.74 1.32
C ALA A 414 -3.67 3.11 1.67
N TYR A 415 -4.46 4.03 2.19
CA TYR A 415 -4.00 5.34 2.64
C TYR A 415 -2.93 5.25 3.73
N LEU A 416 -3.18 4.44 4.76
CA LEU A 416 -2.22 4.26 5.86
C LEU A 416 -0.93 3.58 5.41
N LEU A 417 -1.00 2.58 4.52
CA LEU A 417 0.16 1.94 3.92
C LEU A 417 1.02 2.92 3.14
N ALA A 418 0.40 3.80 2.34
CA ALA A 418 1.13 4.81 1.58
C ALA A 418 1.87 5.80 2.50
N LYS A 419 1.22 6.27 3.56
CA LYS A 419 1.86 7.14 4.57
C LYS A 419 3.03 6.44 5.27
N LEU A 420 2.88 5.17 5.62
CA LEU A 420 3.93 4.36 6.26
C LEU A 420 5.08 4.01 5.30
N GLN A 421 4.80 3.74 4.02
CA GLN A 421 5.86 3.50 3.03
C GLN A 421 6.69 4.75 2.76
N TRP A 422 6.11 5.95 2.92
CA TRP A 422 6.87 7.20 2.87
C TRP A 422 7.65 7.46 4.16
N ASN A 423 6.99 7.32 5.33
CA ASN A 423 7.59 7.52 6.65
C ASN A 423 7.39 6.29 7.54
N PRO A 424 8.25 5.27 7.45
CA PRO A 424 8.15 4.06 8.29
C PRO A 424 8.41 4.31 9.77
N TYR A 425 8.99 5.46 10.11
CA TYR A 425 9.25 5.88 11.50
C TYR A 425 8.14 6.74 12.11
N MET A 426 7.00 6.81 11.44
CA MET A 426 5.80 7.51 11.95
C MET A 426 5.45 7.06 13.37
N GLY A 427 5.26 8.03 14.27
CA GLY A 427 4.85 7.78 15.65
C GLY A 427 3.42 7.23 15.74
N GLU A 428 3.09 6.57 16.84
CA GLU A 428 1.75 6.01 17.04
C GLU A 428 0.67 7.09 17.05
N ALA A 429 0.92 8.21 17.70
CA ALA A 429 -0.03 9.34 17.75
C ALA A 429 -0.30 9.92 16.36
N GLU A 430 0.73 10.06 15.52
CA GLU A 430 0.59 10.53 14.14
C GLU A 430 -0.17 9.50 13.28
N TYR A 431 0.12 8.21 13.45
CA TYR A 431 -0.60 7.14 12.77
C TYR A 431 -2.09 7.13 13.12
N ARG A 432 -2.42 7.26 14.40
CA ARG A 432 -3.82 7.37 14.87
C ARG A 432 -4.50 8.64 14.37
N LEU A 433 -3.77 9.75 14.26
CA LEU A 433 -4.29 10.99 13.69
C LEU A 433 -4.64 10.82 12.21
N HIS A 434 -3.79 10.17 11.42
CA HIS A 434 -4.10 9.84 10.01
C HIS A 434 -5.35 8.98 9.87
N MET A 435 -5.51 7.98 10.75
CA MET A 435 -6.70 7.12 10.78
C MET A 435 -7.96 7.93 11.12
N GLN A 436 -7.87 8.81 12.13
CA GLN A 436 -8.96 9.68 12.52
C GLN A 436 -9.33 10.67 11.39
N GLU A 437 -8.36 11.37 10.81
CA GLU A 437 -8.56 12.31 9.70
C GLU A 437 -9.19 11.62 8.48
N PHE A 438 -8.76 10.39 8.18
CA PHE A 438 -9.39 9.61 7.11
C PHE A 438 -10.85 9.34 7.43
N CYS A 439 -11.15 8.81 8.61
CA CYS A 439 -12.51 8.48 9.01
C CYS A 439 -13.44 9.70 9.02
N GLU A 440 -13.00 10.83 9.61
CA GLU A 440 -13.78 12.06 9.69
C GLU A 440 -14.10 12.67 8.31
N ASN A 441 -13.20 12.53 7.35
CA ASN A 441 -13.41 13.10 6.02
C ASN A 441 -14.11 12.11 5.07
N TYR A 442 -13.66 10.87 5.00
CA TYR A 442 -14.14 9.87 4.04
C TYR A 442 -15.55 9.35 4.39
N TYR A 443 -15.83 9.18 5.69
CA TYR A 443 -17.13 8.77 6.21
C TYR A 443 -17.96 9.94 6.78
N GLY A 444 -17.45 11.18 6.70
CA GLY A 444 -18.15 12.37 7.21
C GLY A 444 -18.56 12.22 8.69
N GLU A 445 -19.78 12.65 9.04
CA GLU A 445 -20.30 12.57 10.42
C GLU A 445 -20.40 11.11 10.95
N GLY A 446 -20.43 10.13 10.06
CA GLY A 446 -20.41 8.70 10.41
C GLY A 446 -19.02 8.22 10.87
N GLY A 447 -17.95 8.96 10.54
CA GLY A 447 -16.56 8.55 10.76
C GLY A 447 -16.21 8.22 12.21
N LYS A 448 -16.79 8.94 13.17
CA LYS A 448 -16.63 8.67 14.62
C LYS A 448 -17.12 7.28 15.05
N TYR A 449 -18.12 6.73 14.36
CA TYR A 449 -18.62 5.37 14.64
C TYR A 449 -17.78 4.31 13.95
N ILE A 450 -17.32 4.58 12.73
CA ILE A 450 -16.38 3.70 12.03
C ILE A 450 -15.07 3.59 12.81
N LEU A 451 -14.56 4.69 13.38
CA LEU A 451 -13.35 4.65 14.21
C LEU A 451 -13.55 3.78 15.46
N ARG A 452 -14.71 3.86 16.11
CA ARG A 452 -15.06 2.97 17.24
C ARG A 452 -15.18 1.50 16.82
N TYR A 453 -15.74 1.25 15.64
CA TYR A 453 -15.79 -0.08 15.06
C TYR A 453 -14.37 -0.64 14.84
N ILE A 454 -13.44 0.17 14.29
CA ILE A 454 -12.04 -0.22 14.13
C ILE A 454 -11.40 -0.58 15.48
N ASP A 455 -11.60 0.21 16.51
CA ASP A 455 -11.07 -0.11 17.84
C ASP A 455 -11.68 -1.42 18.36
N MET A 456 -12.99 -1.60 18.23
CA MET A 456 -13.70 -2.79 18.69
C MET A 456 -13.26 -4.08 17.99
N ILE A 457 -13.03 -4.08 16.67
CA ILE A 457 -12.53 -5.29 15.99
C ILE A 457 -11.11 -5.68 16.45
N HIS A 458 -10.27 -4.71 16.78
CA HIS A 458 -8.94 -4.96 17.31
C HIS A 458 -8.99 -5.47 18.76
N ASP A 459 -9.81 -4.88 19.61
CA ASP A 459 -9.99 -5.34 21.01
C ASP A 459 -10.57 -6.76 21.05
N CYS A 460 -11.58 -7.06 20.22
CA CYS A 460 -12.25 -8.36 20.19
C CYS A 460 -11.43 -9.48 19.52
N SER A 461 -10.30 -9.16 18.90
CA SER A 461 -9.37 -10.11 18.27
C SER A 461 -7.98 -10.14 18.91
N GLU A 462 -7.79 -9.49 20.06
CA GLU A 462 -6.46 -9.30 20.68
C GLU A 462 -5.71 -10.61 20.94
N ASP A 463 -6.42 -11.64 21.42
CA ASP A 463 -5.81 -12.94 21.76
C ASP A 463 -5.80 -13.93 20.58
N SER A 464 -6.26 -13.50 19.40
CA SER A 464 -6.41 -14.37 18.25
C SER A 464 -5.23 -14.27 17.31
N HIS A 465 -4.91 -15.36 16.60
CA HIS A 465 -3.89 -15.39 15.56
C HIS A 465 -4.55 -15.52 14.19
N MET A 466 -3.95 -14.90 13.18
CA MET A 466 -4.56 -14.78 11.87
C MET A 466 -3.52 -14.91 10.77
N ASN A 467 -3.67 -15.89 9.89
CA ASN A 467 -2.97 -15.93 8.62
C ASN A 467 -3.80 -15.27 7.51
N MET A 468 -3.26 -15.12 6.32
CA MET A 468 -3.96 -14.47 5.21
C MET A 468 -5.01 -15.35 4.50
N TYR A 469 -5.15 -16.59 4.89
CA TYR A 469 -6.07 -17.58 4.26
C TYR A 469 -7.13 -18.12 5.22
N PHE A 470 -7.37 -17.47 6.35
CA PHE A 470 -8.40 -17.97 7.27
C PHE A 470 -9.81 -17.84 6.66
N ASP A 471 -10.64 -18.85 6.88
CA ASP A 471 -11.96 -18.94 6.25
C ASP A 471 -13.05 -18.25 7.06
N ASN A 472 -12.93 -18.22 8.39
CA ASN A 472 -14.03 -17.86 9.27
C ASN A 472 -13.61 -16.79 10.31
N SER A 473 -14.01 -15.54 10.09
CA SER A 473 -13.72 -14.43 11.01
C SER A 473 -14.42 -14.56 12.37
N ALA A 474 -15.50 -15.34 12.48
CA ALA A 474 -16.12 -15.62 13.76
C ALA A 474 -15.25 -16.50 14.69
N ASN A 475 -14.24 -17.19 14.16
CA ASN A 475 -13.25 -17.88 15.00
C ASN A 475 -12.21 -16.95 15.62
N ILE A 476 -12.08 -15.73 15.10
CA ILE A 476 -11.05 -14.76 15.46
C ILE A 476 -11.64 -13.63 16.32
N ILE A 477 -12.88 -13.22 16.02
CA ILE A 477 -13.50 -12.04 16.61
C ILE A 477 -14.68 -12.45 17.48
N SER A 478 -14.57 -12.18 18.79
CA SER A 478 -15.60 -12.41 19.77
C SER A 478 -15.46 -11.46 20.95
N MET A 479 -16.54 -10.96 21.49
CA MET A 479 -16.50 -10.14 22.71
C MET A 479 -16.19 -10.98 23.94
N LYS A 480 -15.26 -10.51 24.76
CA LYS A 480 -14.90 -11.12 26.04
C LYS A 480 -16.00 -10.90 27.11
N GLY A 481 -16.06 -11.80 28.09
CA GLY A 481 -16.99 -11.68 29.23
C GLY A 481 -18.37 -12.29 29.02
N TYR A 482 -18.61 -12.93 27.89
CA TYR A 482 -19.83 -13.69 27.61
C TYR A 482 -19.68 -15.16 28.00
N LYS A 483 -20.85 -15.88 28.10
CA LYS A 483 -20.92 -17.28 28.56
C LYS A 483 -20.00 -18.22 27.74
N ASP A 484 -19.97 -18.02 26.45
CA ASP A 484 -19.17 -18.80 25.49
C ASP A 484 -18.78 -17.93 24.29
N HIS A 485 -17.92 -18.45 23.43
CA HIS A 485 -17.41 -17.77 22.26
C HIS A 485 -18.52 -17.34 21.29
N LEU A 486 -19.47 -18.22 21.00
CA LEU A 486 -20.56 -17.95 20.07
C LEU A 486 -21.47 -16.81 20.56
N THR A 487 -21.82 -16.80 21.87
CA THR A 487 -22.56 -15.69 22.49
C THR A 487 -21.80 -14.36 22.37
N GLY A 488 -20.47 -14.40 22.53
CA GLY A 488 -19.60 -13.26 22.31
C GLY A 488 -19.59 -12.78 20.85
N CYS A 489 -19.68 -13.71 19.88
CA CYS A 489 -19.80 -13.36 18.46
C CYS A 489 -21.11 -12.62 18.14
N PHE A 490 -22.25 -13.09 18.67
CA PHE A 490 -23.53 -12.38 18.53
C PHE A 490 -23.47 -10.99 19.16
N ALA A 491 -22.91 -10.86 20.36
CA ALA A 491 -22.78 -9.58 21.04
C ALA A 491 -21.87 -8.61 20.27
N PHE A 492 -20.83 -9.10 19.61
CA PHE A 492 -20.01 -8.29 18.71
C PHE A 492 -20.82 -7.79 17.53
N TYR A 493 -21.55 -8.69 16.85
CA TYR A 493 -22.39 -8.33 15.71
C TYR A 493 -23.42 -7.27 16.07
N ASP A 494 -24.14 -7.43 17.18
CA ASP A 494 -25.17 -6.49 17.64
C ASP A 494 -24.59 -5.09 17.87
N LYS A 495 -23.45 -5.00 18.56
CA LYS A 495 -22.78 -3.71 18.82
C LYS A 495 -22.17 -3.09 17.56
N ALA A 496 -21.59 -3.90 16.67
CA ALA A 496 -21.08 -3.43 15.39
C ALA A 496 -22.23 -2.89 14.52
N SER A 497 -23.36 -3.63 14.46
CA SER A 497 -24.56 -3.18 13.74
C SER A 497 -25.08 -1.85 14.28
N GLU A 498 -25.15 -1.68 15.61
CA GLU A 498 -25.54 -0.41 16.23
C GLU A 498 -24.62 0.75 15.81
N LEU A 499 -23.32 0.51 15.69
CA LEU A 499 -22.36 1.54 15.22
C LEU A 499 -22.60 1.90 13.75
N PHE A 500 -22.83 0.91 12.89
CA PHE A 500 -23.15 1.16 11.48
C PHE A 500 -24.51 1.85 11.31
N ASP A 501 -25.55 1.45 12.07
CA ASP A 501 -26.86 2.09 12.04
C ASP A 501 -26.75 3.59 12.39
N LYS A 502 -25.96 3.93 13.41
CA LYS A 502 -25.67 5.33 13.77
C LYS A 502 -24.87 6.05 12.69
N ALA A 503 -23.88 5.40 12.10
CA ALA A 503 -23.07 5.99 11.02
C ALA A 503 -23.92 6.26 9.77
N GLU A 504 -24.79 5.32 9.40
CA GLU A 504 -25.72 5.48 8.29
C GLU A 504 -26.74 6.60 8.56
N ALA A 505 -27.32 6.66 9.76
CA ALA A 505 -28.28 7.69 10.14
C ALA A 505 -27.69 9.10 10.09
N GLU A 506 -26.44 9.29 10.54
CA GLU A 506 -25.74 10.59 10.50
C GLU A 506 -25.36 11.02 9.07
N THR A 507 -25.17 10.07 8.16
CA THR A 507 -24.78 10.33 6.76
C THR A 507 -25.98 10.31 5.80
N TRP A 508 -27.14 9.81 6.23
CA TRP A 508 -28.38 9.80 5.44
C TRP A 508 -28.84 11.23 5.10
N GLY A 509 -29.07 11.48 3.83
CA GLY A 509 -29.51 12.80 3.38
C GLY A 509 -28.44 13.87 3.46
N ALA A 510 -27.20 13.53 3.83
CA ALA A 510 -26.08 14.44 3.84
C ALA A 510 -25.82 15.05 2.45
N LYS A 511 -25.32 16.28 2.39
CA LYS A 511 -24.89 16.91 1.14
C LYS A 511 -23.85 16.10 0.39
N ASN A 512 -23.13 15.24 1.11
CA ASN A 512 -22.12 14.32 0.57
C ASN A 512 -22.68 12.90 0.53
N LYS A 513 -23.29 12.54 -0.60
CA LYS A 513 -23.80 11.17 -0.84
C LYS A 513 -22.72 10.10 -0.77
N SER A 514 -21.45 10.45 -1.05
CA SER A 514 -20.34 9.49 -1.02
C SER A 514 -20.07 8.98 0.38
N ALA A 515 -20.18 9.81 1.42
CA ALA A 515 -19.98 9.37 2.81
C ALA A 515 -20.96 8.27 3.22
N TYR A 516 -22.25 8.39 2.85
CA TYR A 516 -23.23 7.34 3.09
C TYR A 516 -22.89 6.03 2.37
N THR A 517 -22.54 6.11 1.09
CA THR A 517 -22.12 4.93 0.32
C THR A 517 -20.87 4.28 0.90
N ASN A 518 -19.90 5.09 1.35
CA ASN A 518 -18.66 4.59 1.97
C ASN A 518 -18.92 3.85 3.29
N VAL A 519 -19.84 4.37 4.13
CA VAL A 519 -20.29 3.68 5.37
C VAL A 519 -20.91 2.34 5.01
N ARG A 520 -21.86 2.32 4.09
CA ARG A 520 -22.56 1.09 3.66
C ARG A 520 -21.61 0.07 3.06
N ARG A 521 -20.62 0.51 2.27
CA ARG A 521 -19.58 -0.37 1.73
C ARG A 521 -18.77 -1.05 2.84
N SER A 522 -18.39 -0.30 3.86
CA SER A 522 -17.67 -0.88 5.01
C SER A 522 -18.51 -1.87 5.83
N ARG A 523 -19.85 -1.78 5.77
CA ARG A 523 -20.76 -2.73 6.43
C ARG A 523 -20.81 -4.11 5.76
N ILE A 524 -20.37 -4.24 4.50
CA ILE A 524 -20.33 -5.51 3.77
C ILE A 524 -19.60 -6.59 4.57
N SER A 525 -18.47 -6.24 5.18
CA SER A 525 -17.67 -7.17 5.98
C SER A 525 -18.40 -7.67 7.24
N LEU A 526 -19.28 -6.85 7.81
CA LEU A 526 -20.09 -7.24 8.97
C LEU A 526 -21.16 -8.28 8.59
N HIS A 527 -21.80 -8.15 7.42
CA HIS A 527 -22.74 -9.15 6.91
C HIS A 527 -22.03 -10.48 6.60
N ASN A 528 -20.80 -10.41 6.05
CA ASN A 528 -19.97 -11.58 5.86
C ASN A 528 -19.65 -12.28 7.19
N TYR A 529 -19.21 -11.53 8.20
CA TYR A 529 -18.98 -12.04 9.55
C TYR A 529 -20.22 -12.71 10.14
N TYR A 530 -21.39 -12.07 10.02
CA TYR A 530 -22.64 -12.60 10.60
C TYR A 530 -23.05 -13.92 9.97
N ASN A 531 -22.80 -14.14 8.68
CA ASN A 531 -23.02 -15.44 8.05
C ASN A 531 -22.21 -16.55 8.71
N PHE A 532 -20.95 -16.29 9.10
CA PHE A 532 -20.14 -17.27 9.82
C PHE A 532 -20.67 -17.54 11.23
N VAL A 533 -21.13 -16.50 11.94
CA VAL A 533 -21.77 -16.65 13.27
C VAL A 533 -23.02 -17.51 13.17
N LEU A 534 -23.90 -17.22 12.21
CA LEU A 534 -25.13 -17.99 12.00
C LEU A 534 -24.86 -19.45 11.61
N LYS A 535 -23.86 -19.71 10.78
CA LYS A 535 -23.44 -21.07 10.45
C LYS A 535 -22.98 -21.84 11.69
N SER A 536 -22.08 -21.23 12.47
CA SER A 536 -21.60 -21.82 13.71
C SER A 536 -22.75 -22.06 14.71
N ALA A 537 -23.72 -21.14 14.77
CA ALA A 537 -24.92 -21.32 15.58
C ALA A 537 -25.76 -22.53 15.12
N LYS A 538 -26.01 -22.66 13.80
CA LYS A 538 -26.76 -23.76 13.23
C LYS A 538 -26.17 -25.12 13.60
N GLU A 539 -24.83 -25.24 13.59
CA GLU A 539 -24.11 -26.47 13.94
C GLU A 539 -24.21 -26.82 15.43
N ASN A 540 -24.38 -25.81 16.30
CA ASN A 540 -24.43 -25.98 17.77
C ASN A 540 -25.85 -26.18 18.34
N PHE A 541 -26.89 -25.94 17.57
CA PHE A 541 -28.28 -26.19 18.04
C PHE A 541 -28.75 -27.60 17.68
N GLU A 542 -29.38 -28.29 18.64
CA GLU A 542 -29.93 -29.63 18.44
C GLU A 542 -31.41 -29.58 17.97
N ASN A 543 -32.17 -28.57 18.39
CA ASN A 543 -33.58 -28.41 18.10
C ASN A 543 -33.81 -27.97 16.64
N GLU A 544 -34.67 -28.68 15.91
CA GLU A 544 -34.97 -28.40 14.50
C GLU A 544 -35.72 -27.06 14.30
N GLU A 545 -36.49 -26.59 15.27
CA GLU A 545 -37.15 -25.28 15.20
C GLU A 545 -36.15 -24.15 15.27
N ASP A 546 -35.12 -24.24 16.14
CA ASP A 546 -34.03 -23.29 16.25
C ASP A 546 -33.15 -23.29 14.98
N LYS A 547 -32.87 -24.48 14.44
CA LYS A 547 -32.15 -24.59 13.15
C LYS A 547 -32.88 -23.90 12.01
N LEU A 548 -34.21 -24.11 11.92
CA LEU A 548 -35.04 -23.48 10.90
C LEU A 548 -35.07 -21.94 11.05
N MET A 549 -35.08 -21.44 12.29
CA MET A 549 -35.01 -20.02 12.57
C MET A 549 -33.67 -19.43 12.09
N ILE A 550 -32.57 -20.13 12.37
CA ILE A 550 -31.24 -19.70 11.92
C ILE A 550 -31.10 -19.76 10.38
N GLU A 551 -31.66 -20.78 9.73
CA GLU A 551 -31.68 -20.85 8.26
C GLU A 551 -32.40 -19.65 7.64
N ARG A 552 -33.51 -19.23 8.21
CA ARG A 552 -34.20 -18.01 7.78
C ARG A 552 -33.34 -16.77 7.99
N ALA A 553 -32.62 -16.67 9.11
CA ALA A 553 -31.72 -15.57 9.38
C ALA A 553 -30.53 -15.55 8.39
N ILE A 554 -30.00 -16.72 7.99
CA ILE A 554 -28.97 -16.84 6.95
C ILE A 554 -29.49 -16.31 5.61
N VAL A 555 -30.68 -16.74 5.19
CA VAL A 555 -31.28 -16.29 3.92
C VAL A 555 -31.50 -14.78 3.91
N GLU A 556 -32.00 -14.22 5.00
CA GLU A 556 -32.23 -12.78 5.12
C GLU A 556 -30.90 -12.00 5.09
N ASN A 557 -29.91 -12.42 5.87
CA ASN A 557 -28.59 -11.76 5.88
C ASN A 557 -27.88 -11.88 4.52
N ASN A 558 -27.99 -13.01 3.82
CA ASN A 558 -27.47 -13.20 2.48
C ASN A 558 -28.11 -12.22 1.48
N ARG A 559 -29.43 -12.04 1.59
CA ARG A 559 -30.16 -11.10 0.75
C ARG A 559 -29.71 -9.66 0.99
N GLU A 560 -29.59 -9.24 2.25
CA GLU A 560 -29.10 -7.90 2.60
C GLU A 560 -27.66 -7.70 2.14
N HIS A 561 -26.79 -8.69 2.32
CA HIS A 561 -25.41 -8.67 1.83
C HIS A 561 -25.34 -8.45 0.31
N PHE A 562 -26.13 -9.21 -0.45
CA PHE A 562 -26.20 -9.08 -1.91
C PHE A 562 -26.70 -7.68 -2.35
N ILE A 563 -27.77 -7.19 -1.70
CA ILE A 563 -28.30 -5.85 -1.98
C ILE A 563 -27.22 -4.79 -1.72
N LEU A 564 -26.51 -4.91 -0.61
CA LEU A 564 -25.48 -3.96 -0.20
C LEU A 564 -24.30 -3.96 -1.16
N MET A 565 -23.80 -5.13 -1.59
CA MET A 565 -22.74 -5.24 -2.59
C MET A 565 -23.16 -4.58 -3.91
N ARG A 566 -24.38 -4.85 -4.38
CA ARG A 566 -24.90 -4.26 -5.61
C ARG A 566 -25.05 -2.74 -5.52
N GLU A 567 -25.58 -2.21 -4.42
CA GLU A 567 -25.74 -0.76 -4.21
C GLU A 567 -24.39 -0.02 -4.11
N CYS A 568 -23.39 -0.68 -3.58
CA CYS A 568 -22.04 -0.12 -3.43
C CYS A 568 -21.11 -0.42 -4.63
N ASP A 569 -21.63 -1.03 -5.69
CA ASP A 569 -20.90 -1.45 -6.90
C ASP A 569 -19.69 -2.35 -6.60
N VAL A 570 -19.83 -3.25 -5.61
CA VAL A 570 -18.80 -4.21 -5.23
C VAL A 570 -19.10 -5.54 -5.91
N LYS A 571 -18.25 -5.96 -6.85
CA LYS A 571 -18.50 -7.08 -7.78
C LYS A 571 -17.64 -8.31 -7.52
N GLU A 572 -16.57 -8.18 -6.76
CA GLU A 572 -15.63 -9.27 -6.50
C GLU A 572 -15.49 -9.50 -4.99
N ASN A 573 -15.27 -10.73 -4.60
CA ASN A 573 -15.03 -11.11 -3.21
C ASN A 573 -13.66 -11.76 -2.99
N ARG A 574 -12.98 -12.13 -4.05
CA ARG A 574 -11.59 -12.58 -4.11
C ARG A 574 -11.01 -12.33 -5.50
N GLU A 575 -9.71 -12.44 -5.65
CA GLU A 575 -9.04 -12.28 -6.95
C GLU A 575 -9.68 -13.19 -8.02
N PHE A 576 -9.99 -12.59 -9.18
CA PHE A 576 -10.56 -13.25 -10.36
C PHE A 576 -11.93 -13.91 -10.16
N HIS A 577 -12.62 -13.61 -9.07
CA HIS A 577 -13.97 -14.12 -8.83
C HIS A 577 -14.99 -12.99 -8.83
N ARG A 578 -15.59 -12.76 -9.99
CA ARG A 578 -16.59 -11.70 -10.20
C ARG A 578 -18.01 -12.21 -10.02
N LEU A 579 -18.79 -11.46 -9.26
CA LEU A 579 -20.23 -11.72 -9.07
C LEU A 579 -21.03 -11.20 -10.27
N ASP A 580 -21.99 -11.98 -10.72
CA ASP A 580 -22.98 -11.54 -11.70
C ASP A 580 -24.26 -11.09 -10.99
N PHE A 581 -24.53 -9.79 -11.02
CA PHE A 581 -25.74 -9.21 -10.44
C PHE A 581 -26.95 -9.21 -11.38
N SER A 582 -26.81 -9.74 -12.62
CA SER A 582 -27.96 -9.93 -13.53
C SER A 582 -28.88 -11.05 -13.07
N GLU A 583 -28.36 -12.02 -12.32
CA GLU A 583 -29.10 -13.11 -11.72
C GLU A 583 -29.25 -12.91 -10.21
N VAL A 584 -30.43 -13.22 -9.68
CA VAL A 584 -30.65 -13.25 -8.23
C VAL A 584 -30.17 -14.61 -7.73
N PRO A 585 -29.16 -14.67 -6.84
CA PRO A 585 -28.62 -15.93 -6.37
C PRO A 585 -29.64 -16.69 -5.49
N ASP A 586 -29.42 -17.98 -5.36
CA ASP A 586 -30.08 -18.76 -4.33
C ASP A 586 -29.52 -18.34 -2.95
N PHE A 587 -30.28 -17.56 -2.21
CA PHE A 587 -29.86 -17.05 -0.91
C PHE A 587 -29.70 -18.13 0.17
N THR A 588 -30.12 -19.38 -0.08
CA THR A 588 -29.84 -20.48 0.85
C THR A 588 -28.38 -20.94 0.77
N THR A 589 -27.74 -20.73 -0.37
CA THR A 589 -26.35 -21.13 -0.65
C THR A 589 -25.38 -19.94 -0.80
N TYR A 590 -25.88 -18.74 -1.07
CA TYR A 590 -25.09 -17.49 -1.13
C TYR A 590 -24.76 -16.99 0.30
N PRO A 591 -23.58 -16.50 0.60
CA PRO A 591 -22.31 -16.49 -0.14
C PRO A 591 -21.45 -17.74 0.10
N MET A 592 -22.06 -18.90 0.38
CA MET A 592 -21.38 -20.11 0.84
C MET A 592 -20.64 -20.88 -0.28
N GLN A 593 -20.75 -20.42 -1.51
CA GLN A 593 -20.08 -21.03 -2.68
C GLN A 593 -18.68 -20.44 -2.98
N TRP A 594 -18.08 -19.80 -1.98
CA TRP A 594 -16.76 -19.16 -2.12
C TRP A 594 -15.61 -20.11 -1.91
#